data_d97b4db22f780bfe4442043c09b4d269
#
_entry.id   d97b4db22f780bfe4442043c09b4d269
#
_cell.length_a   1.000
_cell.length_b   1.000
_cell.length_c   1.000
_cell.angle_alpha   90.00
_cell.angle_beta   90.00
_cell.angle_gamma   90.00
#
_symmetry.space_group_name_H-M   'P 1'
#
loop_
_entity.id
_entity.type
_entity.pdbx_description
1 polymer ?
#
loop_
_entity_poly.entity_id
_entity_poly.type
_entity_poly.pdbx_seq_one_letter_code
_entity_poly.pdbx_strand_id
1 'polypeptide(L)'
;MSQSAPQSIAKDKKAWLIPVLCLIAGGGLIGISTNLAKLAGEVGLTPLAFLFWSITGAAFILFSYALLRHELPPLSKPTLSYYLVAALVSVAGSNLIFFSAIPHVGASFVALIISLPPLLTYLAAIILRIERFTKLRALGVVAALAGAGVLAVRKFAAPDASVFWIGLALCGPVLLAIGNIYRTLYWPDNLSPSALVPGMLIAASVLLGLVSLMPHFSLAVPMTEILPLGLIAVQAFVFAGQFLLLFLLQKTGGPVLLSLLGSVGAVVGVPVAIFLQGESPQEGLFLGASLIALGVVLVTYGGVKMATSNQQTR
;
A
#
# COMPACT_ATOMS: atom_id res chain seq x y z
N MET A 1 -38.76 -1.57 35.31
CA MET A 1 -38.63 -1.69 33.84
C MET A 1 -37.55 -0.70 33.39
N SER A 2 -36.33 -1.17 33.19
CA SER A 2 -35.16 -0.33 32.94
C SER A 2 -34.87 -0.28 31.43
N GLN A 3 -34.91 0.94 30.87
CA GLN A 3 -34.50 1.23 29.49
C GLN A 3 -32.97 1.27 29.40
N SER A 4 -32.33 0.20 28.89
CA SER A 4 -30.90 0.15 28.67
C SER A 4 -30.54 -0.10 27.19
N ALA A 5 -31.29 0.45 26.22
CA ALA A 5 -31.10 0.20 24.80
C ALA A 5 -30.34 1.25 23.96
N PRO A 6 -30.01 2.50 24.39
CA PRO A 6 -29.33 3.44 23.49
C PRO A 6 -27.80 3.41 23.51
N GLN A 7 -27.17 2.84 24.54
CA GLN A 7 -25.69 2.92 24.67
C GLN A 7 -24.90 1.89 23.82
N SER A 8 -25.47 0.74 23.46
CA SER A 8 -24.83 -0.30 22.66
C SER A 8 -24.71 0.10 21.19
N ILE A 9 -25.72 0.72 20.62
CA ILE A 9 -25.75 1.13 19.20
C ILE A 9 -24.78 2.29 18.91
N ALA A 10 -24.59 3.20 19.86
CA ALA A 10 -23.64 4.31 19.72
C ALA A 10 -22.18 3.86 19.84
N LYS A 11 -21.91 2.81 20.63
CA LYS A 11 -20.56 2.24 20.78
C LYS A 11 -20.14 1.45 19.54
N ASP A 12 -21.07 0.74 18.90
CA ASP A 12 -20.84 0.03 17.63
C ASP A 12 -20.59 0.98 16.45
N LYS A 13 -21.33 2.08 16.37
CA LYS A 13 -21.13 3.09 15.33
C LYS A 13 -19.76 3.78 15.42
N LYS A 14 -19.25 4.07 16.62
CA LYS A 14 -17.92 4.64 16.82
C LYS A 14 -16.79 3.63 16.51
N ALA A 15 -17.00 2.36 16.82
CA ALA A 15 -16.00 1.32 16.55
C ALA A 15 -15.76 1.10 15.04
N TRP A 16 -16.78 1.30 14.20
CA TRP A 16 -16.66 1.17 12.74
C TRP A 16 -16.09 2.42 12.04
N LEU A 17 -16.28 3.59 12.65
CA LEU A 17 -15.86 4.87 12.04
C LEU A 17 -14.33 4.99 11.89
N ILE A 18 -13.56 4.57 12.90
CA ILE A 18 -12.09 4.67 12.89
C ILE A 18 -11.47 3.87 11.74
N PRO A 19 -11.78 2.57 11.54
CA PRO A 19 -11.26 1.81 10.41
C PRO A 19 -11.61 2.43 9.05
N VAL A 20 -12.82 2.96 8.88
CA VAL A 20 -13.25 3.59 7.63
C VAL A 20 -12.50 4.90 7.37
N LEU A 21 -12.32 5.73 8.38
CA LEU A 21 -11.51 6.94 8.25
C LEU A 21 -10.04 6.60 7.90
N CYS A 22 -9.48 5.58 8.56
CA CYS A 22 -8.13 5.09 8.24
C CYS A 22 -8.04 4.58 6.80
N LEU A 23 -9.07 3.89 6.31
CA LEU A 23 -9.15 3.40 4.95
C LEU A 23 -9.17 4.55 3.92
N ILE A 24 -10.05 5.53 4.11
CA ILE A 24 -10.20 6.65 3.18
C ILE A 24 -8.93 7.52 3.20
N ALA A 25 -8.45 7.91 4.38
CA ALA A 25 -7.28 8.76 4.51
C ALA A 25 -6.01 8.02 4.04
N GLY A 26 -5.79 6.79 4.50
CA GLY A 26 -4.61 5.99 4.12
C GLY A 26 -4.58 5.67 2.62
N GLY A 27 -5.72 5.29 2.05
CA GLY A 27 -5.85 5.07 0.61
C GLY A 27 -5.63 6.37 -0.19
N GLY A 28 -6.20 7.49 0.24
CA GLY A 28 -5.96 8.79 -0.37
C GLY A 28 -4.46 9.15 -0.39
N LEU A 29 -3.76 8.92 0.71
CA LEU A 29 -2.31 9.14 0.79
C LEU A 29 -1.52 8.22 -0.16
N ILE A 30 -1.95 6.98 -0.40
CA ILE A 30 -1.34 6.10 -1.41
C ILE A 30 -1.47 6.72 -2.81
N GLY A 31 -2.67 7.19 -3.18
CA GLY A 31 -2.90 7.84 -4.47
C GLY A 31 -2.08 9.13 -4.65
N ILE A 32 -1.92 9.92 -3.59
CA ILE A 32 -1.05 11.11 -3.59
C ILE A 32 0.42 10.70 -3.76
N SER A 33 0.87 9.67 -3.03
CA SER A 33 2.26 9.19 -3.06
C SER A 33 2.72 8.79 -4.47
N THR A 34 1.91 8.08 -5.24
CA THR A 34 2.26 7.70 -6.63
C THR A 34 2.44 8.91 -7.54
N ASN A 35 1.63 9.93 -7.36
CA ASN A 35 1.70 11.18 -8.12
C ASN A 35 2.88 12.06 -7.71
N LEU A 36 3.22 12.11 -6.42
CA LEU A 36 4.44 12.78 -5.95
C LEU A 36 5.70 12.11 -6.49
N ALA A 37 5.70 10.79 -6.61
CA ALA A 37 6.83 10.06 -7.20
C ALA A 37 7.02 10.38 -8.69
N LYS A 38 5.93 10.61 -9.44
CA LYS A 38 6.01 11.09 -10.83
C LYS A 38 6.63 12.48 -10.88
N LEU A 39 6.09 13.43 -10.11
CA LEU A 39 6.63 14.79 -10.04
C LEU A 39 8.11 14.81 -9.62
N ALA A 40 8.51 13.96 -8.68
CA ALA A 40 9.90 13.83 -8.27
C ALA A 40 10.81 13.41 -9.42
N GLY A 41 10.37 12.48 -10.27
CA GLY A 41 11.07 12.09 -11.48
C GLY A 41 11.20 13.24 -12.50
N GLU A 42 10.14 14.03 -12.66
CA GLU A 42 10.12 15.19 -13.59
C GLU A 42 11.10 16.30 -13.17
N VAL A 43 11.39 16.44 -11.87
CA VAL A 43 12.42 17.37 -11.35
C VAL A 43 13.80 16.72 -11.19
N GLY A 44 14.02 15.54 -11.79
CA GLY A 44 15.33 14.89 -11.85
C GLY A 44 15.74 14.10 -10.61
N LEU A 45 14.84 13.87 -9.64
CA LEU A 45 15.12 12.98 -8.52
C LEU A 45 15.09 11.52 -9.00
N THR A 46 16.13 10.76 -8.64
CA THR A 46 16.10 9.31 -8.88
C THR A 46 15.05 8.65 -7.99
N PRO A 47 14.36 7.58 -8.43
CA PRO A 47 13.39 6.85 -7.61
C PRO A 47 13.95 6.40 -6.26
N LEU A 48 15.21 5.96 -6.24
CA LEU A 48 15.88 5.54 -5.01
C LEU A 48 16.13 6.72 -4.06
N ALA A 49 16.65 7.85 -4.55
CA ALA A 49 16.91 9.03 -3.72
C ALA A 49 15.61 9.57 -3.12
N PHE A 50 14.58 9.74 -3.95
CA PHE A 50 13.28 10.21 -3.49
C PHE A 50 12.68 9.28 -2.43
N LEU A 51 12.70 7.96 -2.68
CA LEU A 51 12.18 6.97 -1.74
C LEU A 51 12.98 6.94 -0.44
N PHE A 52 14.32 6.89 -0.52
CA PHE A 52 15.20 6.81 0.64
C PHE A 52 14.99 8.01 1.59
N TRP A 53 15.08 9.23 1.07
CA TRP A 53 14.96 10.44 1.89
C TRP A 53 13.56 10.61 2.46
N SER A 54 12.53 10.27 1.68
CA SER A 54 11.14 10.33 2.14
C SER A 54 10.83 9.29 3.22
N ILE A 55 11.32 8.05 3.07
CA ILE A 55 11.18 7.00 4.11
C ILE A 55 11.98 7.35 5.37
N THR A 56 13.20 7.88 5.20
CA THR A 56 14.02 8.34 6.33
C THR A 56 13.35 9.48 7.09
N GLY A 57 12.78 10.46 6.38
CA GLY A 57 11.98 11.53 6.97
C GLY A 57 10.74 11.00 7.70
N ALA A 58 10.00 10.06 7.09
CA ALA A 58 8.85 9.43 7.73
C ALA A 58 9.24 8.62 8.97
N ALA A 59 10.37 7.90 8.91
CA ALA A 59 10.92 7.17 10.05
C ALA A 59 11.26 8.13 11.22
N PHE A 60 11.88 9.27 10.91
CA PHE A 60 12.19 10.30 11.91
C PHE A 60 10.92 10.87 12.54
N ILE A 61 9.91 11.23 11.73
CA ILE A 61 8.62 11.75 12.22
C ILE A 61 7.95 10.76 13.17
N LEU A 62 7.84 9.48 12.74
CA LEU A 62 7.14 8.46 13.52
C LEU A 62 7.96 7.98 14.72
N PHE A 63 9.29 7.98 14.64
CA PHE A 63 10.14 7.70 15.80
C PHE A 63 10.00 8.79 16.86
N SER A 64 10.00 10.08 16.45
CA SER A 64 9.74 11.20 17.35
C SER A 64 8.35 11.10 18.00
N TYR A 65 7.34 10.73 17.24
CA TYR A 65 6.00 10.47 17.77
C TYR A 65 5.98 9.32 18.78
N ALA A 66 6.65 8.21 18.48
CA ALA A 66 6.76 7.05 19.38
C ALA A 66 7.52 7.42 20.68
N LEU A 67 8.55 8.25 20.57
CA LEU A 67 9.28 8.76 21.73
C LEU A 67 8.38 9.59 22.66
N LEU A 68 7.58 10.50 22.08
CA LEU A 68 6.61 11.31 22.84
C LEU A 68 5.51 10.49 23.50
N ARG A 69 5.18 9.33 22.91
CA ARG A 69 4.18 8.38 23.44
C ARG A 69 4.76 7.36 24.39
N HIS A 70 6.08 7.36 24.62
CA HIS A 70 6.80 6.34 25.37
C HIS A 70 6.59 4.91 24.82
N GLU A 71 6.35 4.78 23.50
CA GLU A 71 6.12 3.52 22.79
C GLU A 71 7.27 3.26 21.80
N LEU A 72 8.50 3.21 22.28
CA LEU A 72 9.67 2.99 21.41
C LEU A 72 9.64 1.58 20.76
N PRO A 73 10.16 1.46 19.52
CA PRO A 73 10.26 0.16 18.85
C PRO A 73 11.19 -0.77 19.65
N PRO A 74 10.70 -1.94 20.09
CA PRO A 74 11.54 -2.87 20.83
C PRO A 74 12.58 -3.52 19.93
N LEU A 75 13.79 -3.73 20.46
CA LEU A 75 14.94 -4.31 19.75
C LEU A 75 15.22 -5.73 20.20
N SER A 76 14.21 -6.61 20.15
CA SER A 76 14.38 -8.04 20.36
C SER A 76 14.68 -8.76 19.04
N LYS A 77 15.28 -9.96 19.08
CA LYS A 77 15.52 -10.75 17.86
C LYS A 77 14.26 -10.99 17.02
N PRO A 78 13.09 -11.36 17.62
CA PRO A 78 11.86 -11.52 16.85
C PRO A 78 11.38 -10.21 16.20
N THR A 79 11.42 -9.09 16.92
CA THR A 79 10.99 -7.79 16.36
C THR A 79 11.93 -7.28 15.30
N LEU A 80 13.24 -7.49 15.44
CA LEU A 80 14.22 -7.10 14.42
C LEU A 80 14.01 -7.89 13.12
N SER A 81 13.79 -9.20 13.22
CA SER A 81 13.44 -10.03 12.06
C SER A 81 12.15 -9.57 11.41
N TYR A 82 11.11 -9.23 12.21
CA TYR A 82 9.86 -8.68 11.71
C TYR A 82 10.07 -7.37 10.95
N TYR A 83 10.86 -6.44 11.50
CA TYR A 83 11.14 -5.16 10.84
C TYR A 83 11.86 -5.35 9.52
N LEU A 84 12.91 -6.19 9.48
CA LEU A 84 13.70 -6.42 8.26
C LEU A 84 12.86 -7.05 7.16
N VAL A 85 12.12 -8.12 7.45
CA VAL A 85 11.32 -8.78 6.41
C VAL A 85 10.15 -7.90 5.99
N ALA A 86 9.41 -7.29 6.93
CA ALA A 86 8.31 -6.38 6.60
C ALA A 86 8.80 -5.16 5.81
N ALA A 87 9.97 -4.60 6.16
CA ALA A 87 10.60 -3.50 5.43
C ALA A 87 10.96 -3.90 4.00
N LEU A 88 11.59 -5.07 3.84
CA LEU A 88 12.03 -5.56 2.53
C LEU A 88 10.85 -5.74 1.56
N VAL A 89 9.81 -6.47 1.99
CA VAL A 89 8.71 -6.84 1.07
C VAL A 89 7.62 -5.78 0.97
N SER A 90 7.34 -5.03 2.03
CA SER A 90 6.20 -4.11 2.07
C SER A 90 6.57 -2.63 1.89
N VAL A 91 7.83 -2.25 2.10
CA VAL A 91 8.25 -0.85 2.05
C VAL A 91 9.34 -0.63 1.03
N ALA A 92 10.56 -1.13 1.26
CA ALA A 92 11.70 -0.87 0.40
C ALA A 92 11.51 -1.51 -0.98
N GLY A 93 11.28 -2.83 -1.04
CA GLY A 93 11.21 -3.56 -2.32
C GLY A 93 10.01 -3.15 -3.16
N SER A 94 8.79 -3.17 -2.58
CA SER A 94 7.58 -2.83 -3.34
C SER A 94 7.56 -1.38 -3.81
N ASN A 95 7.89 -0.40 -2.93
CA ASN A 95 7.88 1.00 -3.33
C ASN A 95 9.02 1.34 -4.30
N LEU A 96 10.20 0.72 -4.16
CA LEU A 96 11.29 0.92 -5.12
C LEU A 96 10.87 0.43 -6.51
N ILE A 97 10.21 -0.73 -6.60
CA ILE A 97 9.65 -1.23 -7.85
C ILE A 97 8.64 -0.24 -8.43
N PHE A 98 7.66 0.20 -7.64
CA PHE A 98 6.63 1.12 -8.13
C PHE A 98 7.22 2.46 -8.57
N PHE A 99 8.06 3.08 -7.76
CA PHE A 99 8.63 4.38 -8.06
C PHE A 99 9.57 4.32 -9.28
N SER A 100 10.34 3.23 -9.42
CA SER A 100 11.18 3.02 -10.61
C SER A 100 10.38 2.75 -11.88
N ALA A 101 9.18 2.15 -11.76
CA ALA A 101 8.34 1.86 -12.90
C ALA A 101 7.53 3.08 -13.38
N ILE A 102 7.17 4.03 -12.50
CA ILE A 102 6.33 5.20 -12.83
C ILE A 102 6.80 5.96 -14.08
N PRO A 103 8.09 6.31 -14.25
CA PRO A 103 8.55 7.04 -15.44
C PRO A 103 8.32 6.28 -16.77
N HIS A 104 8.19 4.96 -16.71
CA HIS A 104 8.09 4.09 -17.88
C HIS A 104 6.67 3.60 -18.18
N VAL A 105 5.84 3.43 -17.15
CA VAL A 105 4.48 2.89 -17.30
C VAL A 105 3.38 3.87 -16.93
N GLY A 106 3.71 4.99 -16.31
CA GLY A 106 2.79 6.02 -15.84
C GLY A 106 2.28 5.80 -14.41
N ALA A 107 1.91 6.91 -13.76
CA ALA A 107 1.41 6.89 -12.39
C ALA A 107 0.01 6.28 -12.31
N SER A 108 -0.86 6.47 -13.31
CA SER A 108 -2.20 5.89 -13.36
C SER A 108 -2.16 4.36 -13.42
N PHE A 109 -1.25 3.79 -14.23
CA PHE A 109 -1.06 2.34 -14.30
C PHE A 109 -0.61 1.78 -12.93
N VAL A 110 0.41 2.39 -12.31
CA VAL A 110 0.91 1.98 -10.99
C VAL A 110 -0.17 2.11 -9.92
N ALA A 111 -0.93 3.20 -9.89
CA ALA A 111 -2.04 3.39 -8.96
C ALA A 111 -3.10 2.29 -9.07
N LEU A 112 -3.41 1.83 -10.30
CA LEU A 112 -4.35 0.75 -10.52
C LEU A 112 -3.82 -0.61 -10.04
N ILE A 113 -2.56 -0.95 -10.34
CA ILE A 113 -2.01 -2.25 -9.93
C ILE A 113 -1.77 -2.35 -8.41
N ILE A 114 -1.59 -1.22 -7.71
CA ILE A 114 -1.55 -1.18 -6.24
C ILE A 114 -2.89 -1.63 -5.61
N SER A 115 -3.98 -1.72 -6.36
CA SER A 115 -5.25 -2.29 -5.90
C SER A 115 -5.33 -3.82 -5.95
N LEU A 116 -4.33 -4.50 -6.53
CA LEU A 116 -4.31 -5.97 -6.70
C LEU A 116 -3.88 -6.77 -5.45
N PRO A 117 -3.06 -6.27 -4.51
CA PRO A 117 -2.58 -7.04 -3.36
C PRO A 117 -3.65 -7.81 -2.60
N PRO A 118 -4.87 -7.30 -2.38
CA PRO A 118 -5.94 -8.03 -1.69
C PRO A 118 -6.30 -9.34 -2.37
N LEU A 119 -6.34 -9.30 -3.68
CA LEU A 119 -6.72 -10.43 -4.52
C LEU A 119 -5.63 -11.50 -4.49
N LEU A 120 -4.38 -11.07 -4.58
CA LEU A 120 -3.21 -11.93 -4.46
C LEU A 120 -3.06 -12.48 -3.05
N THR A 121 -3.34 -11.67 -2.02
CA THR A 121 -3.37 -12.13 -0.62
C THR A 121 -4.42 -13.21 -0.40
N TYR A 122 -5.63 -13.05 -0.96
CA TYR A 122 -6.67 -14.07 -0.88
C TYR A 122 -6.27 -15.35 -1.62
N LEU A 123 -5.70 -15.23 -2.83
CA LEU A 123 -5.21 -16.39 -3.59
C LEU A 123 -4.14 -17.14 -2.80
N ALA A 124 -3.17 -16.44 -2.23
CA ALA A 124 -2.14 -17.03 -1.40
C ALA A 124 -2.71 -17.65 -0.12
N ALA A 125 -3.71 -17.03 0.52
CA ALA A 125 -4.38 -17.58 1.70
C ALA A 125 -5.11 -18.89 1.41
N ILE A 126 -5.67 -19.07 0.21
CA ILE A 126 -6.25 -20.34 -0.23
C ILE A 126 -5.15 -21.39 -0.45
N ILE A 127 -4.07 -21.04 -1.15
CA ILE A 127 -2.96 -21.96 -1.42
C ILE A 127 -2.33 -22.45 -0.11
N LEU A 128 -2.16 -21.54 0.85
CA LEU A 128 -1.64 -21.82 2.19
C LEU A 128 -2.67 -22.48 3.12
N ARG A 129 -3.90 -22.70 2.65
CA ARG A 129 -5.03 -23.27 3.42
C ARG A 129 -5.40 -22.48 4.69
N ILE A 130 -5.09 -21.19 4.72
CA ILE A 130 -5.45 -20.28 5.81
C ILE A 130 -6.92 -19.88 5.68
N GLU A 131 -7.42 -19.73 4.45
CA GLU A 131 -8.82 -19.39 4.16
C GLU A 131 -9.52 -20.47 3.32
N ARG A 132 -10.86 -20.53 3.45
CA ARG A 132 -11.69 -21.43 2.64
C ARG A 132 -11.99 -20.81 1.29
N PHE A 133 -11.98 -21.66 0.24
CA PHE A 133 -12.38 -21.27 -1.10
C PHE A 133 -13.86 -20.86 -1.13
N THR A 134 -14.15 -19.71 -1.74
CA THR A 134 -15.53 -19.30 -2.06
C THR A 134 -15.61 -18.88 -3.52
N LYS A 135 -16.66 -19.35 -4.21
CA LYS A 135 -16.87 -19.07 -5.65
C LYS A 135 -16.92 -17.56 -5.94
N LEU A 136 -17.54 -16.79 -5.06
CA LEU A 136 -17.70 -15.34 -5.23
C LEU A 136 -16.34 -14.62 -5.18
N ARG A 137 -15.50 -14.96 -4.20
CA ARG A 137 -14.15 -14.36 -4.08
C ARG A 137 -13.22 -14.83 -5.21
N ALA A 138 -13.34 -16.10 -5.62
CA ALA A 138 -12.58 -16.62 -6.76
C ALA A 138 -12.95 -15.90 -8.06
N LEU A 139 -14.26 -15.67 -8.32
CA LEU A 139 -14.71 -14.88 -9.46
C LEU A 139 -14.16 -13.44 -9.40
N GLY A 140 -14.12 -12.84 -8.22
CA GLY A 140 -13.52 -11.52 -8.02
C GLY A 140 -12.03 -11.48 -8.35
N VAL A 141 -11.27 -12.51 -7.95
CA VAL A 141 -9.84 -12.63 -8.33
C VAL A 141 -9.68 -12.73 -9.83
N VAL A 142 -10.46 -13.59 -10.49
CA VAL A 142 -10.41 -13.76 -11.96
C VAL A 142 -10.74 -12.44 -12.67
N ALA A 143 -11.80 -11.73 -12.25
CA ALA A 143 -12.18 -10.44 -12.83
C ALA A 143 -11.05 -9.42 -12.72
N ALA A 144 -10.42 -9.30 -11.53
CA ALA A 144 -9.36 -8.33 -11.34
C ALA A 144 -8.06 -8.69 -12.08
N LEU A 145 -7.70 -9.99 -12.13
CA LEU A 145 -6.56 -10.44 -12.95
C LEU A 145 -6.83 -10.22 -14.45
N ALA A 146 -8.05 -10.42 -14.91
CA ALA A 146 -8.43 -10.07 -16.28
C ALA A 146 -8.30 -8.56 -16.54
N GLY A 147 -8.73 -7.72 -15.60
CA GLY A 147 -8.56 -6.26 -15.68
C GLY A 147 -7.10 -5.83 -15.72
N ALA A 148 -6.27 -6.40 -14.85
CA ALA A 148 -4.81 -6.16 -14.88
C ALA A 148 -4.18 -6.65 -16.19
N GLY A 149 -4.65 -7.80 -16.72
CA GLY A 149 -4.24 -8.34 -18.02
C GLY A 149 -4.59 -7.39 -19.17
N VAL A 150 -5.80 -6.82 -19.19
CA VAL A 150 -6.21 -5.83 -20.20
C VAL A 150 -5.27 -4.62 -20.16
N LEU A 151 -4.99 -4.07 -18.97
CA LEU A 151 -4.08 -2.93 -18.82
C LEU A 151 -2.66 -3.26 -19.28
N ALA A 152 -2.15 -4.43 -18.90
CA ALA A 152 -0.82 -4.88 -19.29
C ALA A 152 -0.72 -5.08 -20.81
N VAL A 153 -1.68 -5.77 -21.44
CA VAL A 153 -1.69 -6.00 -22.90
C VAL A 153 -1.76 -4.70 -23.67
N ARG A 154 -2.60 -3.75 -23.24
CA ARG A 154 -2.69 -2.43 -23.89
C ARG A 154 -1.40 -1.62 -23.70
N LYS A 155 -0.77 -1.72 -22.54
CA LYS A 155 0.54 -1.08 -22.31
C LYS A 155 1.65 -1.75 -23.13
N PHE A 156 1.64 -3.06 -23.31
CA PHE A 156 2.56 -3.77 -24.19
C PHE A 156 2.39 -3.42 -25.68
N ALA A 157 1.17 -3.09 -26.10
CA ALA A 157 0.87 -2.69 -27.47
C ALA A 157 1.26 -1.24 -27.78
N ALA A 158 1.62 -0.43 -26.79
CA ALA A 158 2.03 0.95 -26.99
C ALA A 158 3.41 0.99 -27.70
N PRO A 159 3.65 1.98 -28.59
CA PRO A 159 4.90 2.07 -29.36
C PRO A 159 6.17 2.20 -28.49
N ASP A 160 6.02 2.76 -27.28
CA ASP A 160 7.07 2.97 -26.28
C ASP A 160 7.09 1.90 -25.19
N ALA A 161 6.43 0.76 -25.43
CA ALA A 161 6.26 -0.28 -24.42
C ALA A 161 7.59 -0.91 -24.00
N SER A 162 7.87 -0.89 -22.72
CA SER A 162 8.95 -1.65 -22.12
C SER A 162 8.41 -2.86 -21.35
N VAL A 163 8.54 -4.03 -21.98
CA VAL A 163 8.13 -5.32 -21.38
C VAL A 163 8.74 -5.52 -20.00
N PHE A 164 10.00 -5.13 -19.83
CA PHE A 164 10.70 -5.23 -18.56
C PHE A 164 10.00 -4.42 -17.46
N TRP A 165 9.68 -3.13 -17.71
CA TRP A 165 9.09 -2.25 -16.72
C TRP A 165 7.64 -2.62 -16.37
N ILE A 166 6.87 -3.09 -17.36
CA ILE A 166 5.51 -3.57 -17.11
C ILE A 166 5.54 -4.83 -16.25
N GLY A 167 6.41 -5.79 -16.59
CA GLY A 167 6.60 -7.01 -15.81
C GLY A 167 7.08 -6.72 -14.38
N LEU A 168 8.08 -5.84 -14.25
CA LEU A 168 8.59 -5.42 -12.95
C LEU A 168 7.50 -4.76 -12.10
N ALA A 169 6.73 -3.84 -12.68
CA ALA A 169 5.62 -3.17 -11.98
C ALA A 169 4.60 -4.17 -11.43
N LEU A 170 4.28 -5.23 -12.19
CA LEU A 170 3.36 -6.30 -11.77
C LEU A 170 3.93 -7.19 -10.64
N CYS A 171 5.25 -7.20 -10.41
CA CYS A 171 5.85 -7.85 -9.24
C CYS A 171 5.58 -7.09 -7.94
N GLY A 172 5.37 -5.76 -7.99
CA GLY A 172 5.11 -4.93 -6.81
C GLY A 172 3.91 -5.40 -5.98
N PRO A 173 2.72 -5.60 -6.56
CA PRO A 173 1.56 -6.15 -5.88
C PRO A 173 1.80 -7.52 -5.22
N VAL A 174 2.63 -8.37 -5.84
CA VAL A 174 2.99 -9.69 -5.28
C VAL A 174 3.78 -9.51 -3.99
N LEU A 175 4.79 -8.63 -4.00
CA LEU A 175 5.56 -8.31 -2.79
C LEU A 175 4.68 -7.73 -1.69
N LEU A 176 3.75 -6.81 -2.03
CA LEU A 176 2.79 -6.28 -1.05
C LEU A 176 1.89 -7.36 -0.47
N ALA A 177 1.43 -8.31 -1.29
CA ALA A 177 0.60 -9.43 -0.82
C ALA A 177 1.39 -10.34 0.15
N ILE A 178 2.64 -10.67 -0.18
CA ILE A 178 3.55 -11.41 0.70
C ILE A 178 3.73 -10.64 2.02
N GLY A 179 3.97 -9.33 1.94
CA GLY A 179 4.13 -8.48 3.10
C GLY A 179 2.88 -8.39 3.97
N ASN A 180 1.68 -8.33 3.37
CA ASN A 180 0.41 -8.34 4.10
C ASN A 180 0.23 -9.64 4.90
N ILE A 181 0.52 -10.80 4.26
CA ILE A 181 0.45 -12.11 4.92
C ILE A 181 1.49 -12.18 6.04
N TYR A 182 2.72 -11.81 5.74
CA TYR A 182 3.81 -11.85 6.71
C TYR A 182 3.49 -11.02 7.96
N ARG A 183 3.09 -9.76 7.78
CA ARG A 183 2.72 -8.88 8.91
C ARG A 183 1.52 -9.41 9.70
N THR A 184 0.59 -10.09 9.06
CA THR A 184 -0.58 -10.67 9.74
C THR A 184 -0.19 -11.89 10.58
N LEU A 185 0.66 -12.77 10.04
CA LEU A 185 1.06 -14.02 10.70
C LEU A 185 2.10 -13.81 11.80
N TYR A 186 3.01 -12.85 11.61
CA TYR A 186 4.14 -12.61 12.49
C TYR A 186 4.04 -11.29 13.27
N TRP A 187 2.82 -10.73 13.41
CA TRP A 187 2.63 -9.54 14.24
C TRP A 187 3.09 -9.82 15.67
N PRO A 188 4.07 -9.06 16.21
CA PRO A 188 4.58 -9.32 17.56
C PRO A 188 3.51 -9.03 18.61
N ASP A 189 3.39 -9.96 19.60
CA ASP A 189 2.38 -9.89 20.63
C ASP A 189 2.48 -8.59 21.46
N ASN A 190 1.31 -8.06 21.82
CA ASN A 190 1.14 -6.90 22.70
C ASN A 190 1.79 -5.58 22.20
N LEU A 191 2.23 -5.50 20.93
CA LEU A 191 2.78 -4.27 20.39
C LEU A 191 1.74 -3.42 19.67
N SER A 192 1.88 -2.10 19.83
CA SER A 192 1.04 -1.11 19.16
C SER A 192 1.55 -0.80 17.74
N PRO A 193 0.69 -0.30 16.84
CA PRO A 193 1.14 0.24 15.56
C PRO A 193 2.21 1.33 15.70
N SER A 194 2.06 2.23 16.67
CA SER A 194 3.00 3.31 16.95
C SER A 194 4.40 2.83 17.34
N ALA A 195 4.50 1.65 17.97
CA ALA A 195 5.80 1.04 18.29
C ALA A 195 6.43 0.30 17.10
N LEU A 196 5.61 -0.34 16.23
CA LEU A 196 6.12 -1.18 15.15
C LEU A 196 6.53 -0.39 13.90
N VAL A 197 5.75 0.63 13.53
CA VAL A 197 5.96 1.36 12.27
C VAL A 197 7.33 2.05 12.21
N PRO A 198 7.80 2.79 13.24
CA PRO A 198 9.11 3.41 13.19
C PRO A 198 10.25 2.41 12.98
N GLY A 199 10.22 1.26 13.67
CA GLY A 199 11.21 0.20 13.51
C GLY A 199 11.27 -0.36 12.08
N MET A 200 10.10 -0.59 11.48
CA MET A 200 10.00 -1.03 10.09
C MET A 200 10.54 0.01 9.10
N LEU A 201 10.21 1.31 9.29
CA LEU A 201 10.68 2.36 8.39
C LEU A 201 12.19 2.60 8.53
N ILE A 202 12.74 2.52 9.73
CA ILE A 202 14.20 2.57 9.96
C ILE A 202 14.87 1.41 9.22
N ALA A 203 14.35 0.19 9.35
CA ALA A 203 14.87 -0.95 8.62
C ALA A 203 14.78 -0.76 7.10
N ALA A 204 13.68 -0.16 6.59
CA ALA A 204 13.54 0.17 5.17
C ALA A 204 14.57 1.22 4.71
N SER A 205 14.83 2.25 5.50
CA SER A 205 15.87 3.24 5.21
C SER A 205 17.25 2.60 5.13
N VAL A 206 17.57 1.70 6.08
CA VAL A 206 18.84 0.96 6.03
C VAL A 206 18.95 0.10 4.77
N LEU A 207 17.89 -0.65 4.41
CA LEU A 207 17.88 -1.48 3.20
C LEU A 207 18.05 -0.64 1.92
N LEU A 208 17.35 0.50 1.80
CA LEU A 208 17.51 1.41 0.67
C LEU A 208 18.90 2.05 0.64
N GLY A 209 19.46 2.39 1.80
CA GLY A 209 20.84 2.85 1.92
C GLY A 209 21.86 1.80 1.46
N LEU A 210 21.63 0.51 1.76
CA LEU A 210 22.47 -0.57 1.26
C LEU A 210 22.37 -0.72 -0.27
N VAL A 211 21.18 -0.54 -0.85
CA VAL A 211 21.00 -0.53 -2.31
C VAL A 211 21.81 0.59 -2.97
N SER A 212 21.92 1.74 -2.32
CA SER A 212 22.70 2.87 -2.86
C SER A 212 24.21 2.63 -2.97
N LEU A 213 24.73 1.60 -2.29
CA LEU A 213 26.13 1.19 -2.40
C LEU A 213 26.42 0.41 -3.72
N MET A 214 25.38 -0.01 -4.43
CA MET A 214 25.53 -0.68 -5.71
C MET A 214 25.85 0.34 -6.82
N PRO A 215 26.65 -0.02 -7.85
CA PRO A 215 26.92 0.83 -9.00
C PRO A 215 25.61 1.31 -9.65
N HIS A 216 25.61 2.53 -10.14
CA HIS A 216 24.46 3.19 -10.80
C HIS A 216 23.29 3.62 -9.89
N PHE A 217 23.33 3.33 -8.59
CA PHE A 217 22.36 3.85 -7.64
C PHE A 217 22.93 5.05 -6.87
N SER A 218 22.15 6.15 -6.82
CA SER A 218 22.58 7.39 -6.16
C SER A 218 21.50 7.93 -5.23
N LEU A 219 21.92 8.44 -4.09
CA LEU A 219 21.07 9.18 -3.15
C LEU A 219 21.22 10.70 -3.31
N ALA A 220 21.91 11.15 -4.36
CA ALA A 220 22.12 12.56 -4.61
C ALA A 220 20.80 13.31 -4.80
N VAL A 221 20.68 14.45 -4.16
CA VAL A 221 19.57 15.38 -4.26
C VAL A 221 20.13 16.76 -4.55
N PRO A 222 19.59 17.54 -5.48
CA PRO A 222 20.00 18.90 -5.72
C PRO A 222 19.62 19.79 -4.52
N MET A 223 20.56 19.93 -3.58
CA MET A 223 20.32 20.66 -2.30
C MET A 223 20.11 22.16 -2.49
N THR A 224 20.43 22.71 -3.66
CA THR A 224 20.25 24.12 -4.01
C THR A 224 18.84 24.46 -4.47
N GLU A 225 18.03 23.45 -4.81
CA GLU A 225 16.70 23.65 -5.32
C GLU A 225 15.63 23.36 -4.26
N ILE A 226 14.70 24.28 -4.08
CA ILE A 226 13.65 24.16 -3.06
C ILE A 226 12.62 23.08 -3.43
N LEU A 227 12.32 22.92 -4.71
CA LEU A 227 11.24 22.04 -5.16
C LEU A 227 11.54 20.55 -4.88
N PRO A 228 12.70 19.96 -5.22
CA PRO A 228 13.06 18.60 -4.85
C PRO A 228 13.01 18.33 -3.35
N LEU A 229 13.54 19.27 -2.55
CA LEU A 229 13.52 19.18 -1.09
C LEU A 229 12.08 19.24 -0.54
N GLY A 230 11.26 20.13 -1.10
CA GLY A 230 9.83 20.24 -0.75
C GLY A 230 9.07 18.97 -1.06
N LEU A 231 9.28 18.34 -2.22
CA LEU A 231 8.65 17.08 -2.60
C LEU A 231 9.05 15.93 -1.65
N ILE A 232 10.33 15.84 -1.27
CA ILE A 232 10.81 14.86 -0.29
C ILE A 232 10.13 15.09 1.08
N ALA A 233 10.06 16.34 1.54
CA ALA A 233 9.43 16.66 2.82
C ALA A 233 7.93 16.31 2.82
N VAL A 234 7.20 16.72 1.77
CA VAL A 234 5.77 16.36 1.63
C VAL A 234 5.58 14.85 1.59
N GLN A 235 6.41 14.13 0.81
CA GLN A 235 6.32 12.67 0.73
C GLN A 235 6.65 12.01 2.07
N ALA A 236 7.56 12.57 2.88
CA ALA A 236 7.86 12.05 4.22
C ALA A 236 6.62 12.13 5.13
N PHE A 237 5.89 13.24 5.12
CA PHE A 237 4.62 13.36 5.85
C PHE A 237 3.55 12.41 5.31
N VAL A 238 3.43 12.28 3.98
CA VAL A 238 2.51 11.34 3.32
C VAL A 238 2.83 9.91 3.77
N PHE A 239 4.08 9.48 3.74
CA PHE A 239 4.47 8.14 4.19
C PHE A 239 4.25 7.95 5.69
N ALA A 240 4.58 8.92 6.53
CA ALA A 240 4.32 8.83 7.97
C ALA A 240 2.84 8.59 8.25
N GLY A 241 1.95 9.39 7.65
CA GLY A 241 0.51 9.20 7.77
C GLY A 241 0.03 7.88 7.18
N GLN A 242 0.47 7.55 5.96
CA GLN A 242 0.08 6.33 5.24
C GLN A 242 0.43 5.06 6.02
N PHE A 243 1.66 4.93 6.50
CA PHE A 243 2.09 3.73 7.21
C PHE A 243 1.46 3.63 8.61
N LEU A 244 1.29 4.73 9.31
CA LEU A 244 0.59 4.72 10.59
C LEU A 244 -0.87 4.29 10.43
N LEU A 245 -1.58 4.86 9.44
CA LEU A 245 -2.98 4.52 9.14
C LEU A 245 -3.12 3.08 8.64
N LEU A 246 -2.17 2.59 7.83
CA LEU A 246 -2.15 1.20 7.37
C LEU A 246 -2.04 0.23 8.55
N PHE A 247 -1.13 0.45 9.48
CA PHE A 247 -0.97 -0.40 10.66
C PHE A 247 -2.16 -0.29 11.61
N LEU A 248 -2.70 0.91 11.79
CA LEU A 248 -3.91 1.11 12.58
C LEU A 248 -5.11 0.39 11.96
N LEU A 249 -5.28 0.50 10.64
CA LEU A 249 -6.31 -0.22 9.89
C LEU A 249 -6.12 -1.74 9.98
N GLN A 250 -4.88 -2.24 9.88
CA GLN A 250 -4.58 -3.66 10.00
C GLN A 250 -4.99 -4.20 11.39
N LYS A 251 -4.76 -3.42 12.45
CA LYS A 251 -5.08 -3.79 13.83
C LYS A 251 -6.59 -3.70 14.12
N THR A 252 -7.28 -2.69 13.60
CA THR A 252 -8.68 -2.37 13.97
C THR A 252 -9.72 -2.79 12.95
N GLY A 253 -9.37 -2.73 11.65
CA GLY A 253 -10.29 -2.97 10.53
C GLY A 253 -10.25 -4.39 9.98
N GLY A 254 -9.24 -5.15 10.34
CA GLY A 254 -9.04 -6.50 9.86
C GLY A 254 -8.67 -6.59 8.36
N PRO A 255 -8.49 -7.81 7.84
CA PRO A 255 -7.96 -8.04 6.50
C PRO A 255 -8.88 -7.54 5.38
N VAL A 256 -10.19 -7.51 5.62
CA VAL A 256 -11.18 -7.08 4.61
C VAL A 256 -11.05 -5.58 4.30
N LEU A 257 -11.00 -4.73 5.33
CA LEU A 257 -10.84 -3.28 5.12
C LEU A 257 -9.43 -2.93 4.66
N LEU A 258 -8.41 -3.60 5.20
CA LEU A 258 -7.04 -3.44 4.74
C LEU A 258 -6.92 -3.70 3.22
N SER A 259 -7.68 -4.66 2.73
CA SER A 259 -7.68 -5.02 1.32
C SER A 259 -8.22 -3.92 0.38
N LEU A 260 -9.02 -3.00 0.88
CA LEU A 260 -9.57 -1.89 0.08
C LEU A 260 -8.62 -0.69 -0.05
N LEU A 261 -7.53 -0.67 0.72
CA LEU A 261 -6.65 0.49 0.83
C LEU A 261 -6.07 0.92 -0.54
N GLY A 262 -5.58 -0.05 -1.31
CA GLY A 262 -5.07 0.20 -2.65
C GLY A 262 -6.15 0.66 -3.64
N SER A 263 -7.38 0.17 -3.48
CA SER A 263 -8.50 0.58 -4.36
C SER A 263 -8.91 2.04 -4.11
N VAL A 264 -8.94 2.47 -2.85
CA VAL A 264 -9.12 3.90 -2.52
C VAL A 264 -7.96 4.72 -3.08
N GLY A 265 -6.72 4.20 -3.00
CA GLY A 265 -5.55 4.80 -3.62
C GLY A 265 -5.70 4.99 -5.13
N ALA A 266 -6.23 4.00 -5.83
CA ALA A 266 -6.49 4.09 -7.27
C ALA A 266 -7.58 5.14 -7.60
N VAL A 267 -8.65 5.20 -6.81
CA VAL A 267 -9.73 6.19 -6.98
C VAL A 267 -9.20 7.63 -6.87
N VAL A 268 -8.19 7.87 -6.06
CA VAL A 268 -7.56 9.20 -5.92
C VAL A 268 -6.40 9.36 -6.92
N GLY A 269 -5.53 8.37 -7.02
CA GLY A 269 -4.29 8.46 -7.79
C GLY A 269 -4.50 8.58 -9.30
N VAL A 270 -5.44 7.82 -9.86
CA VAL A 270 -5.73 7.84 -11.31
C VAL A 270 -6.28 9.19 -11.78
N PRO A 271 -7.32 9.77 -11.16
CA PRO A 271 -7.78 11.11 -11.52
C PRO A 271 -6.70 12.18 -11.37
N VAL A 272 -5.89 12.15 -10.31
CA VAL A 272 -4.80 13.11 -10.12
C VAL A 272 -3.77 13.00 -11.25
N ALA A 273 -3.37 11.79 -11.65
CA ALA A 273 -2.44 11.57 -12.75
C ALA A 273 -2.98 12.12 -14.09
N ILE A 274 -4.26 11.88 -14.37
CA ILE A 274 -4.88 12.28 -15.64
C ILE A 274 -5.19 13.78 -15.66
N PHE A 275 -5.93 14.29 -14.66
CA PHE A 275 -6.48 15.64 -14.71
C PHE A 275 -5.54 16.72 -14.19
N LEU A 276 -4.65 16.40 -13.24
CA LEU A 276 -3.73 17.36 -12.66
C LEU A 276 -2.31 17.28 -13.24
N GLN A 277 -1.88 16.06 -13.66
CA GLN A 277 -0.54 15.87 -14.22
C GLN A 277 -0.55 15.64 -15.74
N GLY A 278 -1.70 15.75 -16.40
CA GLY A 278 -1.82 15.66 -17.86
C GLY A 278 -1.46 14.30 -18.44
N GLU A 279 -1.53 13.22 -17.65
CA GLU A 279 -1.25 11.87 -18.15
C GLU A 279 -2.36 11.45 -19.11
N SER A 280 -2.00 11.05 -20.32
CA SER A 280 -2.97 10.58 -21.31
C SER A 280 -3.56 9.25 -20.86
N PRO A 281 -4.91 9.11 -20.77
CA PRO A 281 -5.54 7.85 -20.43
C PRO A 281 -5.16 6.77 -21.44
N GLN A 282 -4.60 5.66 -20.97
CA GLN A 282 -4.25 4.54 -21.84
C GLN A 282 -5.52 3.88 -22.41
N GLU A 283 -5.43 3.36 -23.63
CA GLU A 283 -6.49 2.53 -24.18
C GLU A 283 -6.78 1.35 -23.23
N GLY A 284 -8.07 1.09 -22.97
CA GLY A 284 -8.50 0.05 -22.06
C GLY A 284 -8.42 0.41 -20.58
N LEU A 285 -7.97 1.63 -20.19
CA LEU A 285 -7.87 2.07 -18.80
C LEU A 285 -9.21 1.91 -18.05
N PHE A 286 -10.31 2.41 -18.64
CA PHE A 286 -11.63 2.31 -18.02
C PHE A 286 -12.13 0.88 -17.89
N LEU A 287 -11.90 0.04 -18.92
CA LEU A 287 -12.27 -1.37 -18.88
C LEU A 287 -11.46 -2.13 -17.82
N GLY A 288 -10.14 -1.96 -17.82
CA GLY A 288 -9.25 -2.58 -16.84
C GLY A 288 -9.57 -2.16 -15.42
N ALA A 289 -9.74 -0.83 -15.20
CA ALA A 289 -10.12 -0.28 -13.90
C ALA A 289 -11.48 -0.80 -13.41
N SER A 290 -12.48 -0.88 -14.30
CA SER A 290 -13.82 -1.42 -13.96
C SER A 290 -13.76 -2.89 -13.57
N LEU A 291 -12.99 -3.71 -14.27
CA LEU A 291 -12.80 -5.12 -13.95
C LEU A 291 -12.04 -5.32 -12.63
N ILE A 292 -11.02 -4.51 -12.37
CA ILE A 292 -10.29 -4.52 -11.09
C ILE A 292 -11.24 -4.11 -9.96
N ALA A 293 -11.98 -3.02 -10.12
CA ALA A 293 -12.94 -2.54 -9.12
C ALA A 293 -14.01 -3.59 -8.82
N LEU A 294 -14.59 -4.21 -9.85
CA LEU A 294 -15.55 -5.31 -9.70
C LEU A 294 -14.92 -6.48 -8.93
N GLY A 295 -13.71 -6.86 -9.27
CA GLY A 295 -12.97 -7.93 -8.60
C GLY A 295 -12.76 -7.64 -7.11
N VAL A 296 -12.33 -6.44 -6.78
CA VAL A 296 -12.15 -5.99 -5.38
C VAL A 296 -13.47 -6.02 -4.61
N VAL A 297 -14.56 -5.51 -5.20
CA VAL A 297 -15.90 -5.54 -4.58
C VAL A 297 -16.34 -6.98 -4.30
N LEU A 298 -16.21 -7.89 -5.26
CA LEU A 298 -16.60 -9.30 -5.11
C LEU A 298 -15.78 -10.01 -4.02
N VAL A 299 -14.47 -9.80 -3.97
CA VAL A 299 -13.59 -10.40 -2.94
C VAL A 299 -13.96 -9.87 -1.56
N THR A 300 -14.16 -8.56 -1.43
CA THR A 300 -14.51 -7.91 -0.17
C THR A 300 -15.88 -8.33 0.34
N TYR A 301 -16.89 -8.28 -0.52
CA TYR A 301 -18.25 -8.69 -0.18
C TYR A 301 -18.32 -10.16 0.24
N GLY A 302 -17.63 -11.04 -0.49
CA GLY A 302 -17.53 -12.45 -0.14
C GLY A 302 -16.85 -12.70 1.22
N GLY A 303 -15.89 -11.85 1.60
CA GLY A 303 -15.25 -11.89 2.92
C GLY A 303 -16.20 -11.50 4.07
N VAL A 304 -16.94 -10.41 3.89
CA VAL A 304 -17.95 -9.94 4.87
C VAL A 304 -19.03 -11.00 5.11
N LYS A 305 -19.57 -11.58 4.03
CA LYS A 305 -20.62 -12.61 4.12
C LYS A 305 -20.17 -13.84 4.92
N MET A 306 -18.91 -14.25 4.80
CA MET A 306 -18.37 -15.37 5.60
C MET A 306 -18.20 -15.01 7.08
N ALA A 307 -17.75 -13.82 7.39
CA ALA A 307 -17.58 -13.36 8.76
C ALA A 307 -18.91 -13.35 9.53
N THR A 308 -19.98 -12.85 8.89
CA THR A 308 -21.33 -12.83 9.48
C THR A 308 -21.93 -14.24 9.64
N SER A 309 -21.71 -15.14 8.68
CA SER A 309 -22.19 -16.53 8.77
C SER A 309 -21.54 -17.31 9.92
N ASN A 310 -20.25 -17.11 10.18
CA ASN A 310 -19.52 -17.76 11.27
C ASN A 310 -19.91 -17.22 12.67
N GLN A 311 -20.43 -16.00 12.76
CA GLN A 311 -20.95 -15.44 14.03
C GLN A 311 -22.35 -15.96 14.37
N GLN A 312 -23.14 -16.34 13.37
CA GLN A 312 -24.50 -16.93 13.60
C GLN A 312 -24.46 -18.41 13.97
N THR A 313 -23.33 -19.09 13.75
CA THR A 313 -23.16 -20.53 14.05
C THR A 313 -22.38 -20.78 15.35
N ARG A 314 -22.00 -19.74 16.07
CA ARG A 314 -21.45 -19.80 17.45
C ARG A 314 -22.45 -19.29 18.46
#